data_c2c6dcb09669bde76f2c7d46cd8502a7
#
_entry.id   c2c6dcb09669bde76f2c7d46cd8502a7
#
_cell.length_a   1.000
_cell.length_b   1.000
_cell.length_c   1.000
_cell.angle_alpha   90.00
_cell.angle_beta   90.00
_cell.angle_gamma   90.00
#
_symmetry.space_group_name_H-M   'P 1'
#
loop_
_entity.id
_entity.type
_entity.pdbx_description
1 polymer ?
#
loop_
_entity_poly.entity_id
_entity_poly.type
_entity_poly.pdbx_seq_one_letter_code
_entity_poly.pdbx_strand_id
1 'polypeptide(L)'
;MRKMITMIVFCLVAFVFPGASRAQLSAPNDAGVSMGHVHLVVQDVEAGKKFWLAVGATPTKLGANEVMKFPGALILLRKGEPAGGTVGSVINHIGFNVPNVTEAMAKWKTAGLKVELGQNPGQCFLFPPDDLTRVEILENKALTVPIAFHHVHFFVPDAAGASSVPEIQSWYVKTFGAKAGKRGPFEAADLPGVNLTFTKSDTPTVPTKGRMLDHIGFEIKDLEAFCKKLEASGTKLDVPFTKRPELGISMAYITDPWGTYIELTEGLNKL
;
A
#
# COMPACT_ATOMS: atom_id res chain seq x y z
N MET A 1 43.14 -10.47 63.06
CA MET A 1 41.87 -10.84 62.42
C MET A 1 41.55 -9.81 61.33
N ARG A 2 41.85 -10.10 60.05
CA ARG A 2 41.54 -9.24 58.87
C ARG A 2 40.20 -9.65 58.30
N LYS A 3 39.22 -8.75 58.31
CA LYS A 3 37.92 -8.97 57.67
C LYS A 3 38.08 -8.71 56.17
N MET A 4 37.92 -9.75 55.37
CA MET A 4 37.76 -9.65 53.89
C MET A 4 36.34 -9.17 53.59
N ILE A 5 36.23 -8.02 52.92
CA ILE A 5 34.97 -7.51 52.38
C ILE A 5 34.89 -8.00 50.94
N THR A 6 33.96 -8.95 50.69
CA THR A 6 33.67 -9.43 49.35
C THR A 6 32.73 -8.43 48.68
N MET A 7 33.24 -7.71 47.67
CA MET A 7 32.43 -6.79 46.84
C MET A 7 31.74 -7.58 45.71
N ILE A 8 30.44 -7.73 45.81
CA ILE A 8 29.63 -8.36 44.77
C ILE A 8 29.33 -7.27 43.70
N VAL A 9 29.95 -7.41 42.52
CA VAL A 9 29.67 -6.58 41.38
C VAL A 9 28.41 -7.11 40.67
N PHE A 10 27.31 -6.38 40.76
CA PHE A 10 26.08 -6.66 39.98
C PHE A 10 26.28 -6.15 38.57
N CYS A 11 26.54 -7.04 37.60
CA CYS A 11 26.49 -6.70 36.19
C CYS A 11 25.02 -6.53 35.78
N LEU A 12 24.59 -5.28 35.59
CA LEU A 12 23.31 -4.98 34.93
C LEU A 12 23.42 -5.33 33.43
N VAL A 13 22.91 -6.47 33.03
CA VAL A 13 22.73 -6.79 31.62
C VAL A 13 21.49 -6.02 31.13
N ALA A 14 21.73 -4.92 30.44
CA ALA A 14 20.66 -4.19 29.74
C ALA A 14 20.17 -5.06 28.56
N PHE A 15 19.04 -5.71 28.72
CA PHE A 15 18.32 -6.30 27.59
C PHE A 15 17.84 -5.18 26.65
N VAL A 16 18.58 -4.93 25.58
CA VAL A 16 18.10 -4.14 24.47
C VAL A 16 17.05 -4.99 23.75
N PHE A 17 15.78 -4.80 24.09
CA PHE A 17 14.70 -5.31 23.27
C PHE A 17 14.82 -4.64 21.90
N PRO A 18 14.94 -5.40 20.78
CA PRO A 18 14.82 -4.79 19.46
C PRO A 18 13.45 -4.12 19.41
N GLY A 19 13.44 -2.80 19.34
CA GLY A 19 12.20 -2.03 19.22
C GLY A 19 11.40 -2.62 18.05
N ALA A 20 10.17 -3.07 18.30
CA ALA A 20 9.27 -3.50 17.26
C ALA A 20 9.24 -2.40 16.20
N SER A 21 9.70 -2.71 14.99
CA SER A 21 9.63 -1.79 13.84
C SER A 21 8.17 -1.38 13.69
N ARG A 22 7.84 -0.17 14.14
CA ARG A 22 6.47 0.34 14.02
C ARG A 22 6.22 0.44 12.53
N ALA A 23 5.15 -0.21 12.06
CA ALA A 23 4.64 -0.03 10.72
C ALA A 23 4.35 1.48 10.52
N GLN A 24 5.23 2.16 9.80
CA GLN A 24 5.18 3.61 9.62
C GLN A 24 5.16 3.92 8.13
N LEU A 25 4.40 4.94 7.74
CA LEU A 25 4.45 5.48 6.40
C LEU A 25 5.83 6.08 6.13
N SER A 26 6.26 6.03 4.88
CA SER A 26 7.53 6.61 4.45
C SER A 26 7.50 8.13 4.55
N ALA A 27 8.67 8.74 4.84
CA ALA A 27 8.81 10.19 4.73
C ALA A 27 8.50 10.64 3.30
N PRO A 28 7.81 11.79 3.11
CA PRO A 28 7.43 12.25 1.77
C PRO A 28 8.65 12.68 0.93
N ASN A 29 8.50 12.64 -0.40
CA ASN A 29 9.48 13.18 -1.35
C ASN A 29 9.49 14.73 -1.33
N ASP A 30 10.28 15.35 -2.24
CA ASP A 30 10.37 16.81 -2.35
C ASP A 30 9.06 17.49 -2.78
N ALA A 31 8.16 16.75 -3.42
CA ALA A 31 6.80 17.21 -3.73
C ALA A 31 5.83 17.09 -2.53
N GLY A 32 6.30 16.58 -1.40
CA GLY A 32 5.49 16.36 -0.19
C GLY A 32 4.64 15.10 -0.23
N VAL A 33 4.96 14.11 -1.05
CA VAL A 33 4.12 12.94 -1.34
C VAL A 33 4.80 11.65 -0.91
N SER A 34 4.05 10.75 -0.27
CA SER A 34 4.42 9.34 -0.03
C SER A 34 3.21 8.43 -0.16
N MET A 35 3.45 7.12 -0.19
CA MET A 35 2.36 6.14 -0.08
C MET A 35 1.64 6.31 1.26
N GLY A 36 0.32 6.30 1.22
CA GLY A 36 -0.55 6.35 2.39
C GLY A 36 -1.25 5.02 2.62
N HIS A 37 -2.22 4.71 1.76
CA HIS A 37 -3.07 3.55 1.98
C HIS A 37 -3.64 2.94 0.69
N VAL A 38 -4.21 1.74 0.87
CA VAL A 38 -5.13 1.12 -0.08
C VAL A 38 -6.48 0.95 0.61
N HIS A 39 -7.56 1.35 -0.03
CA HIS A 39 -8.90 1.22 0.52
C HIS A 39 -9.65 0.08 -0.17
N LEU A 40 -10.04 -0.91 0.63
CA LEU A 40 -10.78 -2.08 0.17
C LEU A 40 -12.24 -2.02 0.62
N VAL A 41 -13.15 -2.26 -0.32
CA VAL A 41 -14.58 -2.48 -0.04
C VAL A 41 -14.79 -3.97 0.09
N VAL A 42 -15.19 -4.42 1.28
CA VAL A 42 -15.34 -5.84 1.62
C VAL A 42 -16.75 -6.14 2.11
N GLN A 43 -17.29 -7.30 1.76
CA GLN A 43 -18.62 -7.73 2.24
C GLN A 43 -18.56 -8.09 3.72
N ASP A 44 -17.48 -8.73 4.17
CA ASP A 44 -17.23 -9.11 5.55
C ASP A 44 -15.93 -8.49 6.07
N VAL A 45 -16.07 -7.45 6.88
CA VAL A 45 -14.92 -6.72 7.47
C VAL A 45 -14.13 -7.61 8.43
N GLU A 46 -14.80 -8.48 9.22
CA GLU A 46 -14.11 -9.33 10.18
C GLU A 46 -13.33 -10.45 9.48
N ALA A 47 -13.86 -11.01 8.40
CA ALA A 47 -13.12 -11.97 7.58
C ALA A 47 -11.91 -11.30 6.91
N GLY A 48 -12.07 -10.10 6.35
CA GLY A 48 -10.98 -9.30 5.79
C GLY A 48 -9.90 -8.96 6.82
N LYS A 49 -10.30 -8.50 8.02
CA LYS A 49 -9.40 -8.23 9.14
C LYS A 49 -8.61 -9.47 9.54
N LYS A 50 -9.30 -10.61 9.73
CA LYS A 50 -8.66 -11.90 10.08
C LYS A 50 -7.61 -12.29 9.03
N PHE A 51 -7.93 -12.14 7.75
CA PHE A 51 -7.00 -12.39 6.65
C PHE A 51 -5.73 -11.52 6.76
N TRP A 52 -5.88 -10.20 6.86
CA TRP A 52 -4.73 -9.29 6.90
C TRP A 52 -3.87 -9.46 8.16
N LEU A 53 -4.47 -9.81 9.30
CA LEU A 53 -3.74 -10.17 10.52
C LEU A 53 -2.90 -11.44 10.32
N ALA A 54 -3.46 -12.47 9.66
CA ALA A 54 -2.72 -13.69 9.35
C ALA A 54 -1.60 -13.45 8.34
N VAL A 55 -1.77 -12.51 7.41
CA VAL A 55 -0.72 -12.05 6.48
C VAL A 55 0.43 -11.39 7.23
N GLY A 56 0.16 -10.69 8.33
CA GLY A 56 1.20 -10.07 9.17
C GLY A 56 0.96 -8.59 9.48
N ALA A 57 -0.25 -8.07 9.26
CA ALA A 57 -0.60 -6.71 9.62
C ALA A 57 -0.66 -6.48 11.13
N THR A 58 -0.45 -5.23 11.54
CA THR A 58 -0.76 -4.76 12.90
C THR A 58 -2.08 -3.98 12.84
N PRO A 59 -3.10 -4.34 13.67
CA PRO A 59 -4.40 -3.68 13.62
C PRO A 59 -4.36 -2.30 14.28
N THR A 60 -5.12 -1.35 13.72
CA THR A 60 -5.45 -0.06 14.32
C THR A 60 -6.82 0.40 13.80
N LYS A 61 -7.23 1.63 14.14
CA LYS A 61 -8.50 2.21 13.69
C LYS A 61 -8.33 3.65 13.23
N LEU A 62 -9.16 4.03 12.26
CA LEU A 62 -9.39 5.42 11.88
C LEU A 62 -10.89 5.70 12.03
N GLY A 63 -11.28 6.33 13.15
CA GLY A 63 -12.68 6.41 13.52
C GLY A 63 -13.31 5.03 13.69
N ALA A 64 -14.36 4.74 12.93
CA ALA A 64 -15.03 3.42 12.91
C ALA A 64 -14.39 2.41 11.96
N ASN A 65 -13.45 2.84 11.09
CA ASN A 65 -12.84 1.97 10.09
C ASN A 65 -11.73 1.11 10.68
N GLU A 66 -11.72 -0.18 10.33
CA GLU A 66 -10.61 -1.07 10.64
C GLU A 66 -9.44 -0.78 9.70
N VAL A 67 -8.24 -0.64 10.26
CA VAL A 67 -7.01 -0.32 9.52
C VAL A 67 -5.95 -1.37 9.84
N MET A 68 -5.42 -1.97 8.81
CA MET A 68 -4.36 -2.97 8.85
C MET A 68 -3.04 -2.31 8.45
N LYS A 69 -2.12 -2.14 9.41
CA LYS A 69 -0.83 -1.45 9.20
C LYS A 69 0.23 -2.42 8.72
N PHE A 70 0.93 -2.02 7.67
CA PHE A 70 2.16 -2.63 7.20
C PHE A 70 3.27 -1.58 7.11
N PRO A 71 4.55 -1.95 7.20
CA PRO A 71 5.62 -1.08 6.77
C PRO A 71 5.37 -0.60 5.34
N GLY A 72 5.30 0.71 5.14
CA GLY A 72 5.10 1.37 3.85
C GLY A 72 3.66 1.74 3.48
N ALA A 73 2.63 1.06 4.00
CA ALA A 73 1.24 1.41 3.68
C ALA A 73 0.22 0.92 4.74
N LEU A 74 -0.96 1.52 4.69
CA LEU A 74 -2.14 1.10 5.44
C LEU A 74 -3.12 0.41 4.50
N ILE A 75 -3.82 -0.63 4.97
CA ILE A 75 -4.96 -1.24 4.28
C ILE A 75 -6.21 -0.89 5.09
N LEU A 76 -7.09 -0.09 4.52
CA LEU A 76 -8.36 0.32 5.12
C LEU A 76 -9.47 -0.61 4.63
N LEU A 77 -10.30 -1.10 5.55
CA LEU A 77 -11.41 -1.98 5.24
C LEU A 77 -12.74 -1.25 5.50
N ARG A 78 -13.58 -1.17 4.46
CA ARG A 78 -14.92 -0.61 4.54
C ARG A 78 -15.95 -1.65 4.11
N LYS A 79 -16.99 -1.83 4.91
CA LYS A 79 -18.11 -2.72 4.55
C LYS A 79 -18.86 -2.17 3.33
N GLY A 80 -19.12 -3.02 2.35
CA GLY A 80 -19.90 -2.68 1.15
C GLY A 80 -19.98 -3.83 0.16
N GLU A 81 -20.71 -3.60 -0.92
CA GLU A 81 -20.85 -4.54 -2.04
C GLU A 81 -20.01 -4.04 -3.21
N PRO A 82 -18.80 -4.62 -3.45
CA PRO A 82 -17.95 -4.18 -4.54
C PRO A 82 -18.54 -4.57 -5.90
N ALA A 83 -18.46 -3.68 -6.87
CA ALA A 83 -18.92 -3.93 -8.25
C ALA A 83 -18.03 -4.96 -9.01
N GLY A 84 -16.97 -5.45 -8.42
CA GLY A 84 -16.06 -6.47 -8.95
C GLY A 84 -14.69 -6.45 -8.30
N GLY A 85 -13.84 -7.38 -8.71
CA GLY A 85 -12.49 -7.58 -8.18
C GLY A 85 -11.44 -6.65 -8.80
N THR A 86 -10.17 -6.87 -8.42
CA THR A 86 -9.03 -6.11 -8.95
C THR A 86 -8.69 -6.52 -10.39
N VAL A 87 -8.85 -7.79 -10.75
CA VAL A 87 -8.61 -8.25 -12.12
C VAL A 87 -9.64 -7.63 -13.06
N GLY A 88 -9.16 -7.07 -14.18
CA GLY A 88 -9.99 -6.32 -15.14
C GLY A 88 -10.20 -4.84 -14.78
N SER A 89 -9.71 -4.39 -13.62
CA SER A 89 -9.61 -2.98 -13.26
C SER A 89 -8.27 -2.41 -13.71
N VAL A 90 -8.16 -1.08 -13.75
CA VAL A 90 -6.89 -0.36 -13.98
C VAL A 90 -5.82 -0.78 -12.97
N ILE A 91 -6.16 -1.03 -11.71
CA ILE A 91 -5.27 -1.67 -10.74
C ILE A 91 -5.57 -3.16 -10.72
N ASN A 92 -4.64 -3.95 -11.28
CA ASN A 92 -4.78 -5.41 -11.34
C ASN A 92 -4.50 -6.08 -9.99
N HIS A 93 -3.48 -5.61 -9.26
CA HIS A 93 -3.12 -6.13 -7.95
C HIS A 93 -2.25 -5.17 -7.16
N ILE A 94 -2.13 -5.47 -5.88
CA ILE A 94 -1.13 -4.89 -4.98
C ILE A 94 -0.11 -5.95 -4.59
N GLY A 95 1.07 -5.52 -4.16
CA GLY A 95 2.12 -6.46 -3.81
C GLY A 95 2.91 -6.10 -2.56
N PHE A 96 3.45 -7.14 -1.95
CA PHE A 96 4.29 -7.07 -0.76
C PHE A 96 5.60 -7.81 -0.97
N ASN A 97 6.61 -7.43 -0.20
CA ASN A 97 7.86 -8.16 -0.08
C ASN A 97 7.92 -8.94 1.24
N VAL A 98 8.52 -10.12 1.17
CA VAL A 98 8.91 -10.95 2.33
C VAL A 98 10.36 -11.40 2.19
N PRO A 99 11.09 -11.67 3.29
CA PRO A 99 12.47 -12.15 3.21
C PRO A 99 12.60 -13.53 2.54
N ASN A 100 11.60 -14.40 2.74
CA ASN A 100 11.58 -15.78 2.22
C ASN A 100 10.15 -16.19 1.90
N VAL A 101 9.86 -16.35 0.61
CA VAL A 101 8.51 -16.71 0.12
C VAL A 101 8.13 -18.14 0.54
N THR A 102 9.06 -19.09 0.55
CA THR A 102 8.77 -20.47 0.94
C THR A 102 8.30 -20.58 2.38
N GLU A 103 9.00 -19.92 3.29
CA GLU A 103 8.62 -19.88 4.72
C GLU A 103 7.30 -19.12 4.94
N ALA A 104 7.11 -18.00 4.27
CA ALA A 104 5.89 -17.21 4.34
C ALA A 104 4.68 -18.03 3.86
N MET A 105 4.79 -18.71 2.71
CA MET A 105 3.74 -19.60 2.19
C MET A 105 3.38 -20.72 3.16
N ALA A 106 4.37 -21.38 3.77
CA ALA A 106 4.13 -22.44 4.75
C ALA A 106 3.33 -21.91 5.96
N LYS A 107 3.72 -20.76 6.49
CA LYS A 107 3.02 -20.07 7.58
C LYS A 107 1.57 -19.74 7.19
N TRP A 108 1.32 -19.15 6.02
CA TRP A 108 0.00 -18.76 5.58
C TRP A 108 -0.92 -19.96 5.30
N LYS A 109 -0.39 -21.02 4.69
CA LYS A 109 -1.13 -22.29 4.50
C LYS A 109 -1.54 -22.90 5.84
N THR A 110 -0.64 -22.90 6.84
CA THR A 110 -0.95 -23.37 8.20
C THR A 110 -2.03 -22.50 8.85
N ALA A 111 -2.08 -21.20 8.55
CA ALA A 111 -3.14 -20.30 9.00
C ALA A 111 -4.44 -20.41 8.18
N GLY A 112 -4.52 -21.33 7.22
CA GLY A 112 -5.71 -21.59 6.40
C GLY A 112 -5.93 -20.58 5.26
N LEU A 113 -4.92 -19.81 4.88
CA LEU A 113 -5.05 -18.87 3.76
C LEU A 113 -4.91 -19.60 2.41
N LYS A 114 -5.66 -19.14 1.40
CA LYS A 114 -5.49 -19.55 0.01
C LYS A 114 -4.20 -18.92 -0.54
N VAL A 115 -3.22 -19.76 -0.87
CA VAL A 115 -1.90 -19.36 -1.37
C VAL A 115 -1.57 -20.18 -2.61
N GLU A 116 -1.24 -19.52 -3.71
CA GLU A 116 -0.84 -20.14 -4.97
C GLU A 116 0.58 -19.71 -5.36
N LEU A 117 1.36 -20.64 -5.93
CA LEU A 117 2.67 -20.32 -6.47
C LEU A 117 2.52 -19.39 -7.68
N GLY A 118 3.43 -18.42 -7.78
CA GLY A 118 3.58 -17.60 -8.97
C GLY A 118 4.34 -18.35 -10.08
N GLN A 119 4.45 -17.70 -11.23
CA GLN A 119 5.19 -18.24 -12.38
C GLN A 119 6.72 -18.09 -12.23
N ASN A 120 7.16 -17.14 -11.40
CA ASN A 120 8.57 -16.85 -11.20
C ASN A 120 9.06 -17.40 -9.85
N PRO A 121 10.35 -17.80 -9.76
CA PRO A 121 10.95 -18.12 -8.48
C PRO A 121 10.81 -16.96 -7.47
N GLY A 122 10.51 -17.29 -6.21
CA GLY A 122 10.33 -16.28 -5.17
C GLY A 122 9.05 -15.44 -5.31
N GLN A 123 8.03 -15.95 -6.00
CA GLN A 123 6.74 -15.31 -6.19
C GLN A 123 5.60 -16.23 -5.73
N CYS A 124 4.61 -15.66 -5.02
CA CYS A 124 3.34 -16.32 -4.79
C CYS A 124 2.19 -15.28 -4.76
N PHE A 125 0.96 -15.79 -4.74
CA PHE A 125 -0.23 -14.97 -4.64
C PHE A 125 -1.06 -15.40 -3.43
N LEU A 126 -1.59 -14.42 -2.71
CA LEU A 126 -2.60 -14.57 -1.68
C LEU A 126 -3.94 -14.11 -2.22
N PHE A 127 -4.99 -14.78 -1.76
CA PHE A 127 -6.38 -14.47 -2.10
C PHE A 127 -7.17 -14.28 -0.81
N PRO A 128 -7.69 -13.05 -0.56
CA PRO A 128 -8.64 -12.81 0.52
C PRO A 128 -9.89 -13.69 0.41
N PRO A 129 -10.70 -13.80 1.47
CA PRO A 129 -11.84 -14.72 1.51
C PRO A 129 -12.90 -14.50 0.42
N ASP A 130 -13.02 -13.28 -0.12
CA ASP A 130 -13.93 -12.95 -1.20
C ASP A 130 -13.38 -13.25 -2.60
N ASP A 131 -12.11 -13.65 -2.71
CA ASP A 131 -11.40 -13.94 -3.97
C ASP A 131 -11.41 -12.81 -5.02
N LEU A 132 -11.74 -11.59 -4.58
CA LEU A 132 -11.86 -10.41 -5.45
C LEU A 132 -10.60 -9.55 -5.51
N THR A 133 -9.69 -9.71 -4.54
CA THR A 133 -8.40 -9.02 -4.50
C THR A 133 -7.28 -9.99 -4.83
N ARG A 134 -6.39 -9.58 -5.73
CA ARG A 134 -5.15 -10.32 -6.00
C ARG A 134 -4.00 -9.64 -5.27
N VAL A 135 -3.29 -10.38 -4.44
CA VAL A 135 -2.15 -9.89 -3.65
C VAL A 135 -0.90 -10.66 -4.06
N GLU A 136 0.03 -9.99 -4.70
CA GLU A 136 1.31 -10.55 -5.10
C GLU A 136 2.31 -10.47 -3.95
N ILE A 137 3.07 -11.55 -3.74
CA ILE A 137 4.16 -11.61 -2.76
C ILE A 137 5.45 -11.93 -3.51
N LEU A 138 6.46 -11.12 -3.26
CA LEU A 138 7.79 -11.26 -3.85
C LEU A 138 8.85 -11.45 -2.78
N GLU A 139 9.83 -12.29 -3.07
CA GLU A 139 11.00 -12.48 -2.20
C GLU A 139 11.96 -11.29 -2.32
N ASN A 140 12.32 -10.73 -1.17
CA ASN A 140 13.40 -9.76 -1.03
C ASN A 140 14.26 -10.15 0.18
N LYS A 141 15.36 -10.88 -0.09
CA LYS A 141 16.27 -11.39 0.95
C LYS A 141 16.95 -10.29 1.79
N ALA A 142 16.96 -9.06 1.29
CA ALA A 142 17.50 -7.90 2.02
C ALA A 142 16.47 -7.24 2.96
N LEU A 143 15.20 -7.69 2.93
CA LEU A 143 14.17 -7.13 3.79
C LEU A 143 14.42 -7.50 5.25
N THR A 144 14.45 -6.49 6.13
CA THR A 144 14.74 -6.65 7.56
C THR A 144 13.50 -6.78 8.44
N VAL A 145 12.31 -6.68 7.84
CA VAL A 145 11.01 -6.87 8.49
C VAL A 145 10.30 -8.10 7.91
N PRO A 146 9.36 -8.73 8.63
CA PRO A 146 8.70 -9.94 8.15
C PRO A 146 7.94 -9.78 6.83
N ILE A 147 7.37 -8.60 6.62
CA ILE A 147 6.61 -8.23 5.40
C ILE A 147 6.57 -6.71 5.29
N ALA A 148 6.62 -6.18 4.06
CA ALA A 148 6.42 -4.76 3.78
C ALA A 148 5.61 -4.58 2.49
N PHE A 149 4.79 -3.52 2.43
CA PHE A 149 4.13 -3.10 1.19
C PHE A 149 5.19 -2.73 0.15
N HIS A 150 4.95 -3.09 -1.11
CA HIS A 150 5.95 -2.90 -2.15
C HIS A 150 5.41 -2.16 -3.36
N HIS A 151 4.29 -2.61 -3.97
CA HIS A 151 3.87 -2.02 -5.24
C HIS A 151 2.36 -2.03 -5.47
N VAL A 152 1.94 -1.17 -6.38
CA VAL A 152 0.65 -1.19 -7.05
C VAL A 152 0.90 -1.47 -8.53
N HIS A 153 0.24 -2.48 -9.10
CA HIS A 153 0.43 -2.87 -10.49
C HIS A 153 -0.76 -2.45 -11.34
N PHE A 154 -0.51 -1.52 -12.25
CA PHE A 154 -1.49 -0.98 -13.18
C PHE A 154 -1.47 -1.76 -14.50
N PHE A 155 -2.65 -2.05 -15.01
CA PHE A 155 -2.86 -2.58 -16.34
C PHE A 155 -3.65 -1.55 -17.14
N VAL A 156 -3.01 -0.99 -18.15
CA VAL A 156 -3.61 0.10 -18.94
C VAL A 156 -3.71 -0.29 -20.40
N PRO A 157 -4.90 -0.19 -21.03
CA PRO A 157 -5.05 -0.45 -22.45
C PRO A 157 -4.39 0.66 -23.25
N ASP A 158 -3.87 0.34 -24.44
CA ASP A 158 -3.43 1.37 -25.37
C ASP A 158 -4.61 2.23 -25.83
N ALA A 159 -4.40 3.53 -25.89
CA ALA A 159 -5.29 4.44 -26.60
C ALA A 159 -5.06 4.31 -28.11
N ALA A 160 -6.02 4.70 -28.95
CA ALA A 160 -5.97 4.54 -30.40
C ALA A 160 -4.63 5.00 -31.00
N GLY A 161 -3.76 4.05 -31.32
CA GLY A 161 -2.47 4.27 -32.00
C GLY A 161 -1.28 4.64 -31.13
N ALA A 162 -1.40 4.70 -29.78
CA ALA A 162 -0.30 5.03 -28.87
C ALA A 162 -0.31 4.15 -27.62
N SER A 163 0.86 3.84 -27.09
CA SER A 163 0.98 3.14 -25.81
C SER A 163 0.66 4.09 -24.65
N SER A 164 -0.29 3.71 -23.80
CA SER A 164 -0.66 4.46 -22.61
C SER A 164 0.36 4.30 -21.45
N VAL A 165 1.29 3.35 -21.54
CA VAL A 165 2.26 3.08 -20.46
C VAL A 165 3.23 4.23 -20.22
N PRO A 166 3.90 4.85 -21.23
CA PRO A 166 4.72 6.03 -21.00
C PRO A 166 3.93 7.24 -20.53
N GLU A 167 2.68 7.37 -20.95
CA GLU A 167 1.82 8.49 -20.57
C GLU A 167 1.42 8.43 -19.09
N ILE A 168 0.98 7.26 -18.60
CA ILE A 168 0.64 7.09 -17.19
C ILE A 168 1.87 7.27 -16.30
N GLN A 169 3.03 6.72 -16.67
CA GLN A 169 4.28 6.95 -15.95
C GLN A 169 4.58 8.45 -15.85
N SER A 170 4.54 9.16 -16.99
CA SER A 170 4.79 10.61 -17.05
C SER A 170 3.79 11.41 -16.20
N TRP A 171 2.52 10.98 -16.17
CA TRP A 171 1.49 11.63 -15.37
C TRP A 171 1.79 11.54 -13.86
N TYR A 172 2.13 10.34 -13.34
CA TYR A 172 2.50 10.16 -11.93
C TYR A 172 3.78 10.91 -11.56
N VAL A 173 4.77 10.98 -12.48
CA VAL A 173 5.99 11.78 -12.30
C VAL A 173 5.67 13.28 -12.17
N LYS A 174 4.85 13.81 -13.06
CA LYS A 174 4.49 15.25 -13.07
C LYS A 174 3.59 15.63 -11.90
N THR A 175 2.63 14.78 -11.58
CA THR A 175 1.59 15.07 -10.58
C THR A 175 2.11 14.90 -9.16
N PHE A 176 2.85 13.83 -8.88
CA PHE A 176 3.25 13.44 -7.53
C PHE A 176 4.76 13.52 -7.27
N GLY A 177 5.55 13.92 -8.27
CA GLY A 177 7.01 13.93 -8.13
C GLY A 177 7.61 12.53 -8.03
N ALA A 178 6.96 11.52 -8.59
CA ALA A 178 7.48 10.16 -8.64
C ALA A 178 8.75 10.11 -9.51
N LYS A 179 9.65 9.17 -9.22
CA LYS A 179 10.85 8.94 -10.03
C LYS A 179 10.58 7.89 -11.08
N ALA A 180 10.67 8.26 -12.37
CA ALA A 180 10.57 7.30 -13.46
C ALA A 180 11.68 6.25 -13.38
N GLY A 181 11.32 5.00 -13.65
CA GLY A 181 12.23 3.86 -13.59
C GLY A 181 11.63 2.62 -14.23
N LYS A 182 12.19 1.47 -13.88
CA LYS A 182 11.71 0.15 -14.32
C LYS A 182 11.66 -0.83 -13.16
N ARG A 183 10.72 -1.76 -13.21
CA ARG A 183 10.66 -2.95 -12.35
C ARG A 183 10.70 -4.20 -13.25
N GLY A 184 11.89 -4.82 -13.36
CA GLY A 184 12.10 -5.87 -14.35
C GLY A 184 11.83 -5.35 -15.78
N PRO A 185 10.95 -6.00 -16.57
CA PRO A 185 10.62 -5.56 -17.92
C PRO A 185 9.61 -4.39 -17.97
N PHE A 186 8.99 -4.02 -16.85
CA PHE A 186 7.89 -3.06 -16.80
C PHE A 186 8.38 -1.65 -16.54
N GLU A 187 7.73 -0.66 -17.15
CA GLU A 187 7.89 0.74 -16.76
C GLU A 187 7.33 0.95 -15.36
N ALA A 188 7.98 1.83 -14.59
CA ALA A 188 7.59 2.09 -13.20
C ALA A 188 7.83 3.55 -12.82
N ALA A 189 7.16 3.99 -11.76
CA ALA A 189 7.39 5.27 -11.11
C ALA A 189 7.46 5.05 -9.60
N ASP A 190 8.57 5.45 -8.96
CA ASP A 190 8.79 5.24 -7.54
C ASP A 190 8.35 6.45 -6.73
N LEU A 191 7.51 6.21 -5.73
CA LEU A 191 7.24 7.13 -4.63
C LEU A 191 7.76 6.52 -3.32
N PRO A 192 8.07 7.32 -2.31
CA PRO A 192 8.39 6.78 -0.99
C PRO A 192 7.29 5.82 -0.50
N GLY A 193 7.66 4.58 -0.21
CA GLY A 193 6.76 3.53 0.26
C GLY A 193 6.05 2.71 -0.83
N VAL A 194 6.18 3.04 -2.12
CA VAL A 194 5.54 2.28 -3.20
C VAL A 194 6.26 2.40 -4.54
N ASN A 195 6.35 1.28 -5.25
CA ASN A 195 6.62 1.24 -6.68
C ASN A 195 5.29 1.19 -7.45
N LEU A 196 5.04 2.12 -8.34
CA LEU A 196 3.90 2.11 -9.26
C LEU A 196 4.38 1.44 -10.54
N THR A 197 3.93 0.20 -10.79
CA THR A 197 4.33 -0.58 -11.96
C THR A 197 3.26 -0.50 -13.03
N PHE A 198 3.64 -0.29 -14.27
CA PHE A 198 2.72 -0.12 -15.40
C PHE A 198 2.95 -1.20 -16.45
N THR A 199 1.86 -1.86 -16.82
CA THR A 199 1.84 -2.90 -17.87
C THR A 199 0.72 -2.59 -18.85
N LYS A 200 0.99 -2.83 -20.13
CA LYS A 200 -0.04 -2.80 -21.16
C LYS A 200 -1.09 -3.87 -20.87
N SER A 201 -2.36 -3.49 -20.97
CA SER A 201 -3.49 -4.42 -20.99
C SER A 201 -3.92 -4.72 -22.43
N ASP A 202 -4.07 -6.00 -22.75
CA ASP A 202 -4.57 -6.43 -24.06
C ASP A 202 -6.10 -6.32 -24.17
N THR A 203 -6.77 -6.02 -23.04
CA THR A 203 -8.23 -5.86 -22.98
C THR A 203 -8.58 -4.54 -22.29
N PRO A 204 -9.75 -3.96 -22.59
CA PRO A 204 -10.25 -2.79 -21.88
C PRO A 204 -10.29 -3.03 -20.36
N THR A 205 -9.90 -2.02 -19.60
CA THR A 205 -9.99 -2.02 -18.15
C THR A 205 -11.10 -1.09 -17.68
N VAL A 206 -11.57 -1.28 -16.46
CA VAL A 206 -12.58 -0.43 -15.84
C VAL A 206 -11.98 0.38 -14.69
N PRO A 207 -12.57 1.55 -14.35
CA PRO A 207 -12.15 2.37 -13.22
C PRO A 207 -12.19 1.60 -11.89
N THR A 208 -11.38 2.05 -10.91
CA THR A 208 -11.30 1.39 -9.61
C THR A 208 -12.46 1.72 -8.68
N LYS A 209 -13.03 2.92 -8.79
CA LYS A 209 -14.08 3.42 -7.90
C LYS A 209 -15.28 2.48 -7.81
N GLY A 210 -15.67 2.11 -6.60
CA GLY A 210 -16.78 1.19 -6.33
C GLY A 210 -16.43 -0.29 -6.45
N ARG A 211 -15.18 -0.63 -6.78
CA ARG A 211 -14.71 -2.03 -6.84
C ARG A 211 -14.08 -2.46 -5.52
N MET A 212 -13.62 -3.71 -5.43
CA MET A 212 -12.98 -4.25 -4.23
C MET A 212 -11.78 -3.40 -3.80
N LEU A 213 -10.85 -3.09 -4.69
CA LEU A 213 -9.89 -2.01 -4.51
C LEU A 213 -10.54 -0.75 -5.06
N ASP A 214 -11.12 0.03 -4.15
CA ASP A 214 -11.86 1.26 -4.51
C ASP A 214 -10.91 2.38 -4.91
N HIS A 215 -9.87 2.59 -4.10
CA HIS A 215 -8.84 3.60 -4.37
C HIS A 215 -7.51 3.29 -3.70
N ILE A 216 -6.47 3.93 -4.21
CA ILE A 216 -5.19 4.09 -3.51
C ILE A 216 -5.13 5.49 -2.91
N GLY A 217 -4.39 5.64 -1.82
CA GLY A 217 -4.23 6.92 -1.15
C GLY A 217 -2.78 7.32 -1.01
N PHE A 218 -2.49 8.60 -1.26
CA PHE A 218 -1.18 9.20 -0.98
C PHE A 218 -1.27 10.11 0.23
N GLU A 219 -0.30 9.98 1.13
CA GLU A 219 -0.10 10.90 2.24
C GLU A 219 0.64 12.13 1.73
N ILE A 220 0.07 13.32 1.99
CA ILE A 220 0.51 14.62 1.49
C ILE A 220 0.91 15.50 2.67
N LYS A 221 2.08 16.13 2.62
CA LYS A 221 2.63 16.95 3.71
C LYS A 221 1.84 18.24 3.98
N ASP A 222 1.31 18.87 2.93
CA ASP A 222 0.49 20.09 2.96
C ASP A 222 -0.59 19.94 1.91
N LEU A 223 -1.69 19.28 2.31
CA LEU A 223 -2.74 18.89 1.37
C LEU A 223 -3.47 20.09 0.77
N GLU A 224 -3.70 21.15 1.57
CA GLU A 224 -4.42 22.34 1.07
C GLU A 224 -3.63 23.04 -0.05
N ALA A 225 -2.32 23.24 0.16
CA ALA A 225 -1.45 23.81 -0.88
C ALA A 225 -1.31 22.88 -2.09
N PHE A 226 -1.24 21.57 -1.87
CA PHE A 226 -1.16 20.58 -2.94
C PHE A 226 -2.42 20.58 -3.81
N CYS A 227 -3.62 20.65 -3.22
CA CYS A 227 -4.88 20.77 -3.95
C CYS A 227 -4.93 22.04 -4.81
N LYS A 228 -4.54 23.19 -4.26
CA LYS A 228 -4.45 24.45 -5.03
C LYS A 228 -3.49 24.34 -6.24
N LYS A 229 -2.36 23.62 -6.06
CA LYS A 229 -1.41 23.36 -7.14
C LYS A 229 -2.01 22.46 -8.22
N LEU A 230 -2.74 21.42 -7.84
CA LEU A 230 -3.43 20.53 -8.78
C LEU A 230 -4.48 21.29 -9.60
N GLU A 231 -5.32 22.08 -8.97
CA GLU A 231 -6.33 22.90 -9.65
C GLU A 231 -5.71 23.92 -10.60
N ALA A 232 -4.61 24.57 -10.19
CA ALA A 232 -3.85 25.49 -11.04
C ALA A 232 -3.21 24.81 -12.25
N SER A 233 -2.92 23.50 -12.19
CA SER A 233 -2.43 22.69 -13.30
C SER A 233 -3.54 22.12 -14.19
N GLY A 234 -4.82 22.45 -13.89
CA GLY A 234 -5.99 21.96 -14.63
C GLY A 234 -6.52 20.61 -14.16
N THR A 235 -5.99 20.05 -13.07
CA THR A 235 -6.51 18.79 -12.50
C THR A 235 -7.77 19.09 -11.69
N LYS A 236 -8.89 18.44 -12.06
CA LYS A 236 -10.15 18.56 -11.35
C LYS A 236 -10.13 17.71 -10.09
N LEU A 237 -10.53 18.29 -8.95
CA LEU A 237 -10.82 17.53 -7.74
C LEU A 237 -12.23 16.92 -7.82
N ASP A 238 -12.34 15.61 -7.63
CA ASP A 238 -13.64 14.91 -7.53
C ASP A 238 -14.32 15.21 -6.20
N VAL A 239 -13.51 15.31 -5.13
CA VAL A 239 -13.90 15.82 -3.83
C VAL A 239 -12.91 16.90 -3.44
N PRO A 240 -13.34 18.14 -3.16
CA PRO A 240 -12.45 19.22 -2.78
C PRO A 240 -11.78 18.96 -1.44
N PHE A 241 -10.69 19.71 -1.17
CA PHE A 241 -10.05 19.71 0.14
C PHE A 241 -11.06 19.83 1.26
N THR A 242 -11.05 18.87 2.18
CA THR A 242 -11.99 18.77 3.29
C THR A 242 -11.26 18.36 4.55
N LYS A 243 -11.43 19.11 5.64
CA LYS A 243 -10.94 18.74 6.97
C LYS A 243 -11.91 17.77 7.63
N ARG A 244 -11.37 16.73 8.24
CA ARG A 244 -12.12 15.74 9.03
C ARG A 244 -11.53 15.69 10.45
N PRO A 245 -11.81 16.73 11.26
CA PRO A 245 -11.21 16.88 12.59
C PRO A 245 -11.57 15.71 13.52
N GLU A 246 -12.73 15.09 13.35
CA GLU A 246 -13.17 13.91 14.10
C GLU A 246 -12.30 12.67 13.83
N LEU A 247 -11.60 12.64 12.69
CA LEU A 247 -10.64 11.59 12.32
C LEU A 247 -9.18 12.05 12.48
N GLY A 248 -8.96 13.33 12.72
CA GLY A 248 -7.62 13.93 12.80
C GLY A 248 -6.90 14.01 11.45
N ILE A 249 -7.63 13.98 10.33
CA ILE A 249 -7.07 14.03 8.96
C ILE A 249 -7.71 15.14 8.13
N SER A 250 -7.07 15.45 7.00
CA SER A 250 -7.68 16.15 5.87
C SER A 250 -7.66 15.23 4.65
N MET A 251 -8.60 15.42 3.71
CA MET A 251 -8.70 14.59 2.52
C MET A 251 -9.17 15.38 1.30
N ALA A 252 -8.83 14.90 0.13
CA ALA A 252 -9.36 15.29 -1.17
C ALA A 252 -9.31 14.08 -2.12
N TYR A 253 -10.04 14.11 -3.24
CA TYR A 253 -10.00 13.01 -4.21
C TYR A 253 -9.83 13.53 -5.62
N ILE A 254 -9.12 12.75 -6.42
CA ILE A 254 -8.99 12.91 -7.87
C ILE A 254 -9.17 11.56 -8.55
N THR A 255 -9.46 11.59 -9.85
CA THR A 255 -9.38 10.42 -10.72
C THR A 255 -8.31 10.65 -11.77
N ASP A 256 -7.39 9.72 -11.96
CA ASP A 256 -6.40 9.80 -13.02
C ASP A 256 -7.05 9.59 -14.40
N PRO A 257 -6.38 9.93 -15.52
CA PRO A 257 -6.95 9.78 -16.88
C PRO A 257 -7.32 8.34 -17.27
N TRP A 258 -6.83 7.34 -16.53
CA TRP A 258 -7.10 5.91 -16.81
C TRP A 258 -8.19 5.31 -15.91
N GLY A 259 -8.71 6.09 -14.95
CA GLY A 259 -9.81 5.68 -14.08
C GLY A 259 -9.38 5.18 -12.70
N THR A 260 -8.13 5.45 -12.30
CA THR A 260 -7.71 5.20 -10.91
C THR A 260 -8.28 6.28 -10.00
N TYR A 261 -9.13 5.89 -9.06
CA TYR A 261 -9.60 6.78 -8.01
C TYR A 261 -8.50 6.91 -6.95
N ILE A 262 -8.15 8.14 -6.60
CA ILE A 262 -7.00 8.45 -5.73
C ILE A 262 -7.46 9.36 -4.60
N GLU A 263 -7.26 8.92 -3.36
CA GLU A 263 -7.42 9.75 -2.16
C GLU A 263 -6.10 10.46 -1.85
N LEU A 264 -6.18 11.74 -1.58
CA LEU A 264 -5.09 12.56 -1.06
C LEU A 264 -5.39 12.81 0.41
N THR A 265 -4.50 12.40 1.31
CA THR A 265 -4.71 12.53 2.75
C THR A 265 -3.56 13.29 3.40
N GLU A 266 -3.86 13.95 4.51
CA GLU A 266 -2.88 14.51 5.44
C GLU A 266 -3.25 14.11 6.85
N GLY A 267 -2.32 13.44 7.57
CA GLY A 267 -2.49 13.07 8.96
C GLY A 267 -2.54 11.56 9.24
N LEU A 268 -2.58 10.68 8.21
CA LEU A 268 -2.53 9.23 8.39
C LEU A 268 -1.18 8.74 8.94
N ASN A 269 -0.12 9.48 8.73
CA ASN A 269 1.22 9.19 9.26
C ASN A 269 1.30 9.21 10.79
N LYS A 270 0.24 9.67 11.47
CA LYS A 270 0.12 9.70 12.94
C LYS A 270 -0.51 8.42 13.54
N LEU A 271 -1.02 7.50 12.68
CA LEU A 271 -1.66 6.25 13.11
C LEU A 271 -0.62 5.19 13.60
#